data_9bad3761e922221fa16bfbf44db893c9
#
_entry.id   9bad3761e922221fa16bfbf44db893c9
#
_cell.length_a   1.000
_cell.length_b   1.000
_cell.length_c   1.000
_cell.angle_alpha   90.00
_cell.angle_beta   90.00
_cell.angle_gamma   90.00
#
_symmetry.space_group_name_H-M   'P 1'
#
loop_
_entity.id
_entity.type
_entity.pdbx_description
1 polymer ?
#
loop_
_entity_poly.entity_id
_entity_poly.type
_entity_poly.pdbx_seq_one_letter_code
_entity_poly.pdbx_strand_id
1 'polypeptide(L)'
;MSISLDFIAKEIKGQTYEISLHADNERLAEGIGIIELEESLVSSKILEDYPDDPRGESCLVVGFIPGGKSVHVVCGENKDGHLFIITVYIPAMPKWKDPYTRNR
;
A
#
# COMPACT_ATOMS: atom_id res chain seq x y z
N MET A 1 7.86 -2.90 -15.91
CA MET A 1 7.88 -4.04 -14.99
C MET A 1 6.92 -3.79 -13.85
N SER A 2 6.06 -4.76 -13.57
CA SER A 2 5.03 -4.58 -12.52
C SER A 2 5.64 -4.68 -11.12
N ILE A 3 5.02 -3.99 -10.19
CA ILE A 3 5.36 -4.11 -8.78
C ILE A 3 4.90 -5.51 -8.33
N SER A 4 5.78 -6.28 -7.69
CA SER A 4 5.47 -7.63 -7.23
C SER A 4 5.36 -7.67 -5.71
N LEU A 5 4.65 -8.69 -5.21
CA LEU A 5 4.56 -8.91 -3.76
C LEU A 5 5.93 -9.23 -3.16
N ASP A 6 6.77 -9.96 -3.90
CA ASP A 6 8.14 -10.26 -3.45
C ASP A 6 8.97 -9.00 -3.30
N PHE A 7 8.85 -8.08 -4.23
CA PHE A 7 9.53 -6.78 -4.17
C PHE A 7 9.08 -5.99 -2.94
N ILE A 8 7.76 -5.91 -2.74
CA ILE A 8 7.20 -5.20 -1.59
C ILE A 8 7.75 -5.79 -0.28
N ALA A 9 7.65 -7.12 -0.12
CA ALA A 9 8.10 -7.78 1.10
C ALA A 9 9.60 -7.57 1.34
N LYS A 10 10.41 -7.69 0.29
CA LYS A 10 11.86 -7.51 0.37
C LYS A 10 12.22 -6.10 0.84
N GLU A 11 11.58 -5.09 0.26
CA GLU A 11 11.85 -3.70 0.60
C GLU A 11 11.42 -3.36 2.02
N ILE A 12 10.28 -3.86 2.44
CA ILE A 12 9.80 -3.65 3.81
C ILE A 12 10.74 -4.31 4.81
N LYS A 13 11.09 -5.58 4.60
CA LYS A 13 11.99 -6.31 5.50
C LYS A 13 13.38 -5.71 5.54
N GLY A 14 13.84 -5.19 4.42
CA GLY A 14 15.16 -4.57 4.31
C GLY A 14 15.21 -3.12 4.80
N GLN A 15 14.06 -2.52 5.11
CA GLN A 15 13.95 -1.12 5.53
C GLN A 15 14.52 -0.17 4.48
N THR A 16 14.30 -0.48 3.19
CA THR A 16 14.81 0.28 2.05
C THR A 16 13.71 1.03 1.30
N TYR A 17 12.49 1.04 1.85
CA TYR A 17 11.36 1.72 1.24
C TYR A 17 11.30 3.20 1.67
N GLU A 18 10.56 3.96 0.88
CA GLU A 18 10.28 5.37 1.16
C GLU A 18 8.76 5.54 1.30
N ILE A 19 8.33 6.43 2.18
CA ILE A 19 6.91 6.77 2.35
C ILE A 19 6.72 8.25 2.01
N SER A 20 5.70 8.58 1.22
CA SER A 20 5.39 9.96 0.90
C SER A 20 4.86 10.69 2.13
N LEU A 21 5.01 12.01 2.16
CA LEU A 21 4.43 12.82 3.22
C LEU A 21 2.91 12.64 3.29
N HIS A 22 2.27 12.57 2.14
CA HIS A 22 0.83 12.34 2.03
C HIS A 22 0.43 11.01 2.71
N ALA A 23 1.12 9.92 2.38
CA ALA A 23 0.83 8.61 2.95
C ALA A 23 1.12 8.57 4.45
N ASP A 24 2.19 9.23 4.88
CA ASP A 24 2.55 9.29 6.30
C ASP A 24 1.47 10.02 7.10
N ASN A 25 0.97 11.13 6.58
CA ASN A 25 -0.12 11.87 7.20
C ASN A 25 -1.42 11.06 7.22
N GLU A 26 -1.71 10.32 6.14
CA GLU A 26 -2.90 9.48 6.05
C GLU A 26 -2.89 8.37 7.10
N ARG A 27 -1.76 7.64 7.25
CA ARG A 27 -1.70 6.58 8.24
C ARG A 27 -1.85 7.12 9.66
N LEU A 28 -1.25 8.27 9.95
CA LEU A 28 -1.36 8.91 11.26
C LEU A 28 -2.80 9.31 11.56
N ALA A 29 -3.51 9.87 10.57
CA ALA A 29 -4.91 10.24 10.71
C ALA A 29 -5.80 9.02 11.00
N GLU A 30 -5.43 7.85 10.46
CA GLU A 30 -6.17 6.60 10.68
C GLU A 30 -5.69 5.84 11.93
N GLY A 31 -4.69 6.36 12.63
CA GLY A 31 -4.13 5.71 13.80
C GLY A 31 -3.31 4.47 13.51
N ILE A 32 -2.75 4.36 12.30
CA ILE A 32 -1.95 3.21 11.89
C ILE A 32 -0.47 3.47 12.22
N GLY A 33 0.10 2.67 13.12
CA GLY A 33 1.52 2.75 13.42
C GLY A 33 2.39 2.26 12.26
N ILE A 34 3.65 2.71 12.23
CA ILE A 34 4.54 2.32 11.12
C ILE A 34 4.77 0.80 11.10
N ILE A 35 4.91 0.17 12.26
CA ILE A 35 5.11 -1.28 12.35
C ILE A 35 3.87 -2.02 11.84
N GLU A 36 2.69 -1.53 12.21
CA GLU A 36 1.42 -2.11 11.73
C GLU A 36 1.30 -2.02 10.22
N LEU A 37 1.69 -0.88 9.64
CA LEU A 37 1.69 -0.69 8.19
C LEU A 37 2.66 -1.67 7.53
N GLU A 38 3.87 -1.80 8.08
CA GLU A 38 4.87 -2.74 7.55
C GLU A 38 4.37 -4.17 7.58
N GLU A 39 3.78 -4.61 8.68
CA GLU A 39 3.23 -5.95 8.81
C GLU A 39 2.12 -6.21 7.79
N SER A 40 1.25 -5.22 7.56
CA SER A 40 0.19 -5.34 6.57
C SER A 40 0.73 -5.52 5.16
N LEU A 41 1.83 -4.84 4.84
CA LEU A 41 2.42 -4.89 3.50
C LEU A 41 3.15 -6.21 3.23
N VAL A 42 3.79 -6.80 4.23
CA VAL A 42 4.52 -8.06 4.07
C VAL A 42 3.58 -9.20 3.65
N SER A 43 2.34 -9.18 4.10
CA SER A 43 1.35 -10.23 3.79
C SER A 43 0.20 -9.70 2.92
N SER A 44 0.45 -8.67 2.13
CA SER A 44 -0.58 -8.04 1.30
C SER A 44 -0.87 -8.84 0.03
N LYS A 45 -1.96 -8.44 -0.65
CA LYS A 45 -2.34 -8.96 -1.97
C LYS A 45 -2.55 -7.80 -2.91
N ILE A 46 -2.15 -7.97 -4.18
CA ILE A 46 -2.37 -6.95 -5.20
C ILE A 46 -3.83 -7.01 -5.64
N LEU A 47 -4.51 -5.87 -5.58
CA LEU A 47 -5.89 -5.73 -6.05
C LEU A 47 -5.96 -5.14 -7.45
N GLU A 48 -5.14 -4.13 -7.73
CA GLU A 48 -5.17 -3.41 -9.00
C GLU A 48 -3.76 -3.04 -9.40
N ASP A 49 -3.45 -3.18 -10.69
CA ASP A 49 -2.20 -2.72 -11.28
C ASP A 49 -2.46 -1.45 -12.08
N TYR A 50 -1.54 -0.50 -11.98
CA TYR A 50 -1.61 0.75 -12.73
C TYR A 50 -0.32 0.92 -13.55
N PRO A 51 -0.16 0.11 -14.62
CA PRO A 51 1.10 0.14 -15.42
C PRO A 51 1.30 1.44 -16.16
N ASP A 52 0.23 2.20 -16.41
CA ASP A 52 0.27 3.45 -17.16
C ASP A 52 0.18 4.68 -16.26
N ASP A 53 0.41 4.55 -14.97
CA ASP A 53 0.42 5.68 -14.04
C ASP A 53 1.46 6.69 -14.53
N PRO A 54 1.08 7.96 -14.78
CA PRO A 54 2.02 8.98 -15.27
C PRO A 54 3.25 9.20 -14.40
N ARG A 55 3.15 8.85 -13.12
CA ARG A 55 4.26 8.98 -12.16
C ARG A 55 5.21 7.78 -12.19
N GLY A 56 4.92 6.76 -13.01
CA GLY A 56 5.60 5.48 -13.03
C GLY A 56 4.64 4.38 -12.59
N GLU A 57 4.96 3.14 -12.90
CA GLU A 57 4.12 2.01 -12.53
C GLU A 57 3.81 2.00 -11.03
N SER A 58 2.56 1.70 -10.70
CA SER A 58 2.12 1.56 -9.32
C SER A 58 1.09 0.44 -9.22
N CYS A 59 0.72 0.09 -8.00
CA CYS A 59 -0.33 -0.89 -7.75
C CYS A 59 -1.06 -0.55 -6.46
N LEU A 60 -2.27 -1.09 -6.33
CA LEU A 60 -3.05 -1.02 -5.11
C LEU A 60 -3.00 -2.39 -4.44
N VAL A 61 -2.59 -2.43 -3.19
CA VAL A 61 -2.57 -3.66 -2.41
C VAL A 61 -3.51 -3.55 -1.21
N VAL A 62 -4.00 -4.70 -0.75
CA VAL A 62 -4.75 -4.81 0.51
C VAL A 62 -3.94 -5.63 1.50
N GLY A 63 -3.84 -5.15 2.72
CA GLY A 63 -3.24 -5.88 3.83
C GLY A 63 -4.13 -5.76 5.05
N PHE A 64 -3.77 -6.49 6.09
CA PHE A 64 -4.51 -6.48 7.35
C PHE A 64 -3.55 -6.17 8.49
N ILE A 65 -3.93 -5.20 9.31
CA ILE A 65 -3.16 -4.90 10.52
C ILE A 65 -3.63 -5.82 11.64
N PRO A 66 -2.84 -5.97 12.71
CA PRO A 66 -3.26 -6.75 13.88
C PRO A 66 -4.61 -6.28 14.38
N GLY A 67 -5.51 -7.23 14.65
CA GLY A 67 -6.91 -6.93 14.99
C GLY A 67 -7.87 -7.10 13.83
N GLY A 68 -7.36 -7.38 12.62
CA GLY A 68 -8.18 -7.72 11.45
C GLY A 68 -8.67 -6.55 10.61
N LYS A 69 -8.29 -5.32 10.95
CA LYS A 69 -8.66 -4.14 10.17
C LYS A 69 -7.89 -4.12 8.85
N SER A 70 -8.61 -3.92 7.75
CA SER A 70 -7.98 -3.87 6.44
C SER A 70 -7.39 -2.49 6.16
N VAL A 71 -6.34 -2.46 5.35
CA VAL A 71 -5.72 -1.23 4.89
C VAL A 71 -5.40 -1.35 3.40
N HIS A 72 -5.66 -0.30 2.65
CA HIS A 72 -5.30 -0.20 1.24
C HIS A 72 -4.08 0.70 1.11
N VAL A 73 -3.14 0.27 0.29
CA VAL A 73 -1.90 1.02 0.06
C VAL A 73 -1.62 1.08 -1.43
N VAL A 74 -1.38 2.28 -1.94
CA VAL A 74 -0.89 2.46 -3.30
C VAL A 74 0.62 2.55 -3.22
N CYS A 75 1.30 1.68 -3.95
CA CYS A 75 2.75 1.55 -3.95
C CYS A 75 3.31 1.70 -5.36
N GLY A 76 4.48 2.27 -5.46
CA GLY A 76 5.22 2.37 -6.71
C GLY A 76 6.69 2.10 -6.46
N GLU A 77 7.49 2.43 -7.46
CA GLU A 77 8.94 2.33 -7.37
C GLU A 77 9.51 3.72 -7.56
N ASN A 78 10.45 4.14 -6.70
CA ASN A 78 11.07 5.45 -6.86
C ASN A 78 12.22 5.37 -7.87
N LYS A 79 12.83 6.53 -8.17
CA LYS A 79 13.90 6.62 -9.18
C LYS A 79 15.15 5.81 -8.81
N ASP A 80 15.31 5.47 -7.54
CA ASP A 80 16.46 4.69 -7.06
C ASP A 80 16.17 3.19 -7.05
N GLY A 81 14.99 2.77 -7.52
CA GLY A 81 14.61 1.37 -7.58
C GLY A 81 14.06 0.81 -6.28
N HIS A 82 13.71 1.66 -5.34
CA HIS A 82 13.14 1.23 -4.06
C HIS A 82 11.62 1.41 -4.02
N LEU A 83 10.97 0.69 -3.13
CA LEU A 83 9.53 0.78 -2.94
C LEU A 83 9.16 2.18 -2.44
N PHE A 84 8.11 2.75 -3.02
CA PHE A 84 7.59 4.05 -2.64
C PHE A 84 6.11 3.90 -2.26
N ILE A 85 5.79 4.18 -0.99
CA ILE A 85 4.42 4.14 -0.50
C ILE A 85 3.79 5.51 -0.77
N ILE A 86 2.79 5.53 -1.65
CA ILE A 86 2.21 6.75 -2.20
C ILE A 86 0.98 7.20 -1.42
N THR A 87 0.09 6.25 -1.11
CA THR A 87 -1.23 6.52 -0.49
C THR A 87 -1.59 5.40 0.46
N VAL A 88 -2.18 5.74 1.60
CA VAL A 88 -2.65 4.77 2.60
C VAL A 88 -4.07 5.18 3.02
N TYR A 89 -5.01 4.24 3.00
CA TYR A 89 -6.35 4.52 3.50
C TYR A 89 -7.04 3.24 3.98
N ILE A 90 -8.07 3.42 4.79
CA ILE A 90 -8.94 2.31 5.21
C ILE A 90 -10.09 2.24 4.22
N PRO A 91 -10.29 1.10 3.51
CA PRO A 91 -11.38 0.98 2.56
C PRO A 91 -12.73 1.02 3.27
N ALA A 92 -13.67 1.79 2.72
CA ALA A 92 -14.98 1.96 3.29
C ALA A 92 -16.00 2.35 2.23
N MET A 93 -17.28 2.14 2.56
CA MET A 93 -18.38 2.65 1.73
C MET A 93 -18.28 4.18 1.62
N PRO A 94 -18.71 4.77 0.51
CA PRO A 94 -19.35 4.10 -0.64
C PRO A 94 -18.39 3.55 -1.69
N LYS A 95 -17.09 3.84 -1.61
CA LYS A 95 -16.13 3.45 -2.64
C LYS A 95 -15.88 1.95 -2.67
N TRP A 96 -15.84 1.34 -1.51
CA TRP A 96 -15.54 -0.09 -1.36
C TRP A 96 -16.67 -0.80 -0.66
N LYS A 97 -17.16 -1.87 -1.27
CA LYS A 97 -18.20 -2.76 -0.75
C LYS A 97 -17.65 -3.60 0.39
N ASP A 98 -16.45 -4.09 0.19
CA ASP A 98 -15.67 -4.87 1.14
C ASP A 98 -14.19 -4.57 0.84
N PRO A 99 -13.21 -5.11 1.61
CA PRO A 99 -11.80 -4.78 1.40
C PRO A 99 -11.27 -5.15 0.01
N TYR A 100 -11.94 -6.03 -0.72
CA TYR A 100 -11.46 -6.53 -2.01
C TYR A 100 -12.24 -6.00 -3.20
N THR A 101 -13.42 -5.44 -3.00
CA THR A 101 -14.37 -5.18 -4.08
C THR A 101 -14.81 -3.72 -4.10
N ARG A 102 -14.59 -3.04 -5.23
CA ARG A 102 -15.10 -1.69 -5.42
C ARG A 102 -16.63 -1.73 -5.51
N ASN A 103 -17.25 -0.71 -4.97
CA ASN A 103 -18.69 -0.50 -5.09
C ASN A 103 -18.94 0.27 -6.37
N ARG A 104 -19.56 -0.40 -7.36
CA ARG A 104 -19.81 0.19 -8.67
C ARG A 104 -21.28 0.45 -8.89
#